data_92c1ba1651a64773e863530a71656645
#
_entry.id   92c1ba1651a64773e863530a71656645
#
_cell.length_a   1.000
_cell.length_b   1.000
_cell.length_c   1.000
_cell.angle_alpha   90.00
_cell.angle_beta   90.00
_cell.angle_gamma   90.00
#
_symmetry.space_group_name_H-M   'P 1'
#
loop_
_entity.id
_entity.type
_entity.pdbx_description
1 polymer ?
#
loop_
_entity_poly.entity_id
_entity_poly.type
_entity_poly.pdbx_seq_one_letter_code
_entity_poly.pdbx_strand_id
1 'polypeptide(L)'
;MKRLFFPLFAGLLWLMSGTLSATGRTYNVLFIQSYTKNTPWHSLLTENLENGLDKGGVKANITTEYLNADYWSFASECFIMRRICERARQRKTDLIVTSSDEAFFTLTHCGDSLPYQIPVVVSGIKYPDERVFERMPNVSGYVSKTDFDVLLDAAVRMFPSRRELVCLSDSSFLSL
;
A
#
# COMPACT_ATOMS: atom_id res chain seq x y z
N MET A 1 62.83 -14.36 1.39
CA MET A 1 61.94 -13.75 0.38
C MET A 1 60.50 -14.12 0.66
N LYS A 2 59.83 -13.44 1.56
CA LYS A 2 58.40 -13.59 1.84
C LYS A 2 57.96 -12.32 2.59
N ARG A 3 57.46 -11.30 1.94
CA ARG A 3 56.73 -10.18 2.54
C ARG A 3 56.58 -9.03 1.53
N LEU A 4 55.77 -9.24 0.43
CA LEU A 4 55.46 -8.11 -0.45
C LEU A 4 54.09 -8.23 -1.17
N PHE A 5 53.14 -9.07 -0.67
CA PHE A 5 51.84 -9.24 -1.35
C PHE A 5 50.63 -8.80 -0.53
N PHE A 6 50.79 -8.32 0.70
CA PHE A 6 49.68 -7.99 1.57
C PHE A 6 49.10 -6.56 1.44
N PRO A 7 49.82 -5.51 0.99
CA PRO A 7 49.20 -4.18 0.87
C PRO A 7 48.38 -3.95 -0.41
N LEU A 8 48.59 -4.79 -1.45
CA LEU A 8 47.82 -4.58 -2.71
C LEU A 8 46.36 -5.05 -2.64
N PHE A 9 46.06 -6.02 -1.79
CA PHE A 9 44.72 -6.57 -1.62
C PHE A 9 43.81 -5.69 -0.76
N ALA A 10 44.38 -4.96 0.22
CA ALA A 10 43.65 -4.03 1.06
C ALA A 10 43.24 -2.75 0.32
N GLY A 11 44.01 -2.32 -0.70
CA GLY A 11 43.67 -1.17 -1.54
C GLY A 11 42.52 -1.43 -2.52
N LEU A 12 42.34 -2.70 -2.95
CA LEU A 12 41.30 -3.06 -3.89
C LEU A 12 39.88 -3.16 -3.23
N LEU A 13 39.85 -3.48 -1.92
CA LEU A 13 38.59 -3.50 -1.17
C LEU A 13 38.07 -2.10 -0.85
N TRP A 14 38.92 -1.08 -0.83
CA TRP A 14 38.53 0.30 -0.54
C TRP A 14 37.91 1.03 -1.76
N LEU A 15 38.19 0.55 -2.97
CA LEU A 15 37.62 1.11 -4.22
C LEU A 15 36.21 0.60 -4.51
N MET A 16 35.72 -0.41 -3.78
CA MET A 16 34.36 -0.93 -3.90
C MET A 16 33.34 -0.25 -2.94
N SER A 17 33.76 0.70 -2.13
CA SER A 17 32.86 1.59 -1.37
C SER A 17 32.30 2.67 -2.29
N GLY A 18 31.86 2.27 -3.50
CA GLY A 18 31.01 3.11 -4.32
C GLY A 18 29.76 3.39 -3.53
N THR A 19 29.65 4.60 -2.98
CA THR A 19 28.38 5.14 -2.56
C THR A 19 27.41 4.92 -3.72
N LEU A 20 26.42 4.03 -3.55
CA LEU A 20 25.22 4.06 -4.39
C LEU A 20 24.59 5.43 -4.17
N SER A 21 25.11 6.43 -4.86
CA SER A 21 24.38 7.68 -5.05
C SER A 21 23.12 7.28 -5.76
N ALA A 22 22.00 7.33 -5.06
CA ALA A 22 20.69 7.25 -5.67
C ALA A 22 20.72 8.29 -6.81
N THR A 23 20.86 7.82 -8.03
CA THR A 23 20.79 8.63 -9.23
C THR A 23 19.52 9.45 -9.10
N GLY A 24 19.60 10.78 -9.29
CA GLY A 24 18.54 11.75 -9.03
C GLY A 24 17.28 11.56 -9.87
N ARG A 25 16.80 10.30 -10.03
CA ARG A 25 15.57 9.94 -10.69
C ARG A 25 14.40 10.33 -9.79
N THR A 26 13.44 11.03 -10.37
CA THR A 26 12.15 11.29 -9.73
C THR A 26 11.17 10.20 -10.13
N TYR A 27 10.54 9.57 -9.15
CA TYR A 27 9.55 8.50 -9.35
C TYR A 27 8.13 9.07 -9.42
N ASN A 28 7.31 8.53 -10.30
CA ASN A 28 5.89 8.84 -10.37
C ASN A 28 5.11 7.84 -9.52
N VAL A 29 4.56 8.30 -8.41
CA VAL A 29 3.80 7.48 -7.46
C VAL A 29 2.33 7.78 -7.59
N LEU A 30 1.52 6.74 -7.82
CA LEU A 30 0.07 6.82 -7.76
C LEU A 30 -0.38 6.36 -6.37
N PHE A 31 -1.04 7.22 -5.63
CA PHE A 31 -1.66 6.89 -4.35
C PHE A 31 -3.18 6.81 -4.50
N ILE A 32 -3.76 5.61 -4.33
CA ILE A 32 -5.20 5.37 -4.43
C ILE A 32 -5.77 5.21 -3.03
N GLN A 33 -6.67 6.10 -2.67
CA GLN A 33 -7.38 6.07 -1.40
C GLN A 33 -8.81 5.57 -1.60
N SER A 34 -9.28 4.69 -0.69
CA SER A 34 -10.59 4.05 -0.80
C SER A 34 -11.74 5.04 -0.69
N TYR A 35 -11.65 6.02 0.19
CA TYR A 35 -12.74 6.92 0.56
C TYR A 35 -12.57 8.33 -0.01
N THR A 36 -13.47 9.24 0.38
CA THR A 36 -13.46 10.62 -0.12
C THR A 36 -12.29 11.44 0.41
N LYS A 37 -11.92 12.49 -0.34
CA LYS A 37 -10.89 13.45 0.05
C LYS A 37 -11.15 14.12 1.40
N ASN A 38 -12.43 14.26 1.78
CA ASN A 38 -12.84 14.98 2.99
C ASN A 38 -12.71 14.15 4.27
N THR A 39 -12.30 12.91 4.17
CA THR A 39 -12.07 12.04 5.34
C THR A 39 -10.84 12.53 6.11
N PRO A 40 -10.94 12.81 7.43
CA PRO A 40 -9.89 13.51 8.18
C PRO A 40 -8.50 12.91 8.11
N TRP A 41 -8.41 11.57 8.02
CA TRP A 41 -7.10 10.88 7.96
C TRP A 41 -6.47 10.83 6.57
N HIS A 42 -7.18 11.19 5.51
CA HIS A 42 -6.64 11.08 4.13
C HIS A 42 -5.52 12.10 3.85
N SER A 43 -5.66 13.32 4.35
CA SER A 43 -4.59 14.31 4.27
C SER A 43 -3.35 13.86 5.04
N LEU A 44 -3.55 13.28 6.24
CA LEU A 44 -2.49 12.76 7.07
C LEU A 44 -1.76 11.58 6.40
N LEU A 45 -2.48 10.67 5.73
CA LEU A 45 -1.86 9.57 4.99
C LEU A 45 -1.01 10.06 3.83
N THR A 46 -1.49 11.05 3.07
CA THR A 46 -0.72 11.66 1.98
C THR A 46 0.54 12.34 2.50
N GLU A 47 0.41 13.17 3.54
CA GLU A 47 1.54 13.84 4.18
C GLU A 47 2.57 12.82 4.74
N ASN A 48 2.12 11.76 5.38
CA ASN A 48 3.01 10.72 5.90
C ASN A 48 3.74 9.96 4.78
N LEU A 49 3.09 9.71 3.65
CA LEU A 49 3.73 9.12 2.47
C LEU A 49 4.81 10.05 1.91
N GLU A 50 4.50 11.33 1.73
CA GLU A 50 5.46 12.35 1.28
C GLU A 50 6.66 12.42 2.22
N ASN A 51 6.40 12.61 3.52
CA ASN A 51 7.44 12.69 4.54
C ASN A 51 8.29 11.41 4.63
N GLY A 52 7.68 10.24 4.42
CA GLY A 52 8.39 8.95 4.41
C GLY A 52 9.35 8.84 3.24
N LEU A 53 8.93 9.22 2.05
CA LEU A 53 9.76 9.22 0.85
C LEU A 53 10.91 10.23 0.97
N ASP A 54 10.62 11.45 1.45
CA ASP A 54 11.64 12.48 1.65
C ASP A 54 12.69 12.06 2.68
N LYS A 55 12.29 11.48 3.82
CA LYS A 55 13.21 10.91 4.82
C LYS A 55 14.06 9.77 4.26
N GLY A 56 13.50 9.01 3.32
CA GLY A 56 14.22 7.97 2.59
C GLY A 56 15.12 8.49 1.47
N GLY A 57 15.16 9.81 1.24
CA GLY A 57 15.92 10.42 0.14
C GLY A 57 15.37 10.12 -1.24
N VAL A 58 14.10 9.69 -1.33
CA VAL A 58 13.43 9.34 -2.58
C VAL A 58 12.64 10.53 -3.11
N LYS A 59 13.05 11.06 -4.27
CA LYS A 59 12.28 12.09 -4.97
C LYS A 59 11.08 11.47 -5.69
N ALA A 60 9.87 11.94 -5.38
CA ALA A 60 8.65 11.41 -5.98
C ALA A 60 7.65 12.52 -6.37
N ASN A 61 6.97 12.31 -7.49
CA ASN A 61 5.78 13.04 -7.86
C ASN A 61 4.57 12.20 -7.46
N ILE A 62 3.89 12.56 -6.38
CA ILE A 62 2.74 11.81 -5.89
C ILE A 62 1.46 12.35 -6.53
N THR A 63 0.69 11.47 -7.14
CA THR A 63 -0.66 11.75 -7.61
C THR A 63 -1.64 10.96 -6.76
N THR A 64 -2.51 11.66 -6.02
CA THR A 64 -3.55 11.03 -5.21
C THR A 64 -4.86 10.95 -5.98
N GLU A 65 -5.45 9.77 -6.04
CA GLU A 65 -6.77 9.49 -6.61
C GLU A 65 -7.68 8.90 -5.51
N TYR A 66 -8.97 9.22 -5.57
CA TYR A 66 -9.96 8.81 -4.58
C TYR A 66 -11.00 7.91 -5.25
N LEU A 67 -11.20 6.70 -4.71
CA LEU A 67 -12.18 5.75 -5.22
C LEU A 67 -13.60 6.13 -4.83
N ASN A 68 -13.77 6.81 -3.68
CA ASN A 68 -15.06 7.17 -3.08
C ASN A 68 -15.96 5.94 -2.84
N ALA A 69 -15.41 4.86 -2.32
CA ALA A 69 -16.08 3.58 -2.13
C ALA A 69 -17.38 3.66 -1.29
N ASP A 70 -17.52 4.69 -0.45
CA ASP A 70 -18.74 4.94 0.34
C ASP A 70 -19.97 5.26 -0.52
N TYR A 71 -19.79 5.65 -1.79
CA TYR A 71 -20.85 6.19 -2.63
C TYR A 71 -21.20 5.32 -3.83
N TRP A 72 -20.37 4.34 -4.15
CA TRP A 72 -20.46 3.62 -5.42
C TRP A 72 -20.69 2.14 -5.24
N SER A 73 -21.38 1.53 -6.19
CA SER A 73 -21.38 0.09 -6.34
C SER A 73 -20.03 -0.40 -6.89
N PHE A 74 -19.70 -1.66 -6.66
CA PHE A 74 -18.46 -2.27 -7.17
C PHE A 74 -18.30 -2.09 -8.70
N ALA A 75 -19.38 -2.19 -9.47
CA ALA A 75 -19.33 -1.96 -10.91
C ALA A 75 -18.89 -0.53 -11.26
N SER A 76 -19.38 0.47 -10.51
CA SER A 76 -18.99 1.87 -10.67
C SER A 76 -17.56 2.12 -10.22
N GLU A 77 -17.14 1.51 -9.13
CA GLU A 77 -15.76 1.54 -8.66
C GLU A 77 -14.80 0.97 -9.70
N CYS A 78 -15.15 -0.16 -10.32
CA CYS A 78 -14.36 -0.74 -11.41
C CYS A 78 -14.22 0.20 -12.61
N PHE A 79 -15.28 0.91 -12.95
CA PHE A 79 -15.22 1.91 -14.03
C PHE A 79 -14.23 3.04 -13.65
N ILE A 80 -14.35 3.57 -12.44
CA ILE A 80 -13.46 4.62 -11.92
C ILE A 80 -12.00 4.10 -11.89
N MET A 81 -11.77 2.89 -11.37
CA MET A 81 -10.44 2.29 -11.25
C MET A 81 -9.77 2.12 -12.63
N ARG A 82 -10.49 1.64 -13.64
CA ARG A 82 -9.94 1.55 -15.02
C ARG A 82 -9.51 2.92 -15.54
N ARG A 83 -10.28 3.98 -15.26
CA ARG A 83 -9.90 5.36 -15.62
C ARG A 83 -8.66 5.83 -14.86
N ILE A 84 -8.51 5.46 -13.60
CA ILE A 84 -7.31 5.73 -12.80
C ILE A 84 -6.11 5.01 -13.43
N CYS A 85 -6.23 3.71 -13.74
CA CYS A 85 -5.17 2.94 -14.38
C CYS A 85 -4.76 3.50 -15.75
N GLU A 86 -5.72 3.96 -16.57
CA GLU A 86 -5.44 4.60 -17.85
C GLU A 86 -4.60 5.89 -17.66
N ARG A 87 -4.99 6.77 -16.73
CA ARG A 87 -4.22 7.96 -16.39
C ARG A 87 -2.83 7.62 -15.84
N ALA A 88 -2.74 6.55 -15.05
CA ALA A 88 -1.47 6.08 -14.49
C ALA A 88 -0.47 5.66 -15.59
N ARG A 89 -0.95 4.97 -16.64
CA ARG A 89 -0.12 4.62 -17.80
C ARG A 89 0.38 5.86 -18.54
N GLN A 90 -0.50 6.84 -18.75
CA GLN A 90 -0.13 8.09 -19.43
C GLN A 90 0.95 8.86 -18.64
N ARG A 91 0.89 8.83 -17.31
CA ARG A 91 1.86 9.46 -16.41
C ARG A 91 3.12 8.64 -16.19
N LYS A 92 3.23 7.44 -16.78
CA LYS A 92 4.35 6.51 -16.58
C LYS A 92 4.58 6.24 -15.10
N THR A 93 3.54 5.83 -14.39
CA THR A 93 3.59 5.51 -12.96
C THR A 93 4.60 4.40 -12.69
N ASP A 94 5.48 4.63 -11.74
CA ASP A 94 6.53 3.69 -11.31
C ASP A 94 6.09 2.82 -10.13
N LEU A 95 5.15 3.30 -9.31
CA LEU A 95 4.67 2.67 -8.08
C LEU A 95 3.21 3.01 -7.84
N ILE A 96 2.41 2.00 -7.47
CA ILE A 96 1.06 2.20 -6.93
C ILE A 96 1.12 1.98 -5.42
N VAL A 97 0.50 2.90 -4.67
CA VAL A 97 0.22 2.74 -3.23
C VAL A 97 -1.29 2.73 -3.06
N THR A 98 -1.82 1.77 -2.30
CA THR A 98 -3.24 1.73 -1.96
C THR A 98 -3.45 1.87 -0.46
N SER A 99 -4.54 2.52 -0.06
CA SER A 99 -4.96 2.64 1.33
C SER A 99 -6.32 2.01 1.53
N SER A 100 -6.39 1.08 2.48
CA SER A 100 -7.56 0.26 2.86
C SER A 100 -7.90 -0.84 1.85
N ASP A 101 -8.83 -1.71 2.22
CA ASP A 101 -9.18 -2.93 1.48
C ASP A 101 -9.84 -2.64 0.14
N GLU A 102 -10.75 -1.66 0.07
CA GLU A 102 -11.56 -1.38 -1.12
C GLU A 102 -10.69 -0.95 -2.30
N ALA A 103 -9.72 -0.05 -2.08
CA ALA A 103 -8.83 0.40 -3.14
C ALA A 103 -7.98 -0.76 -3.70
N PHE A 104 -7.46 -1.63 -2.83
CA PHE A 104 -6.67 -2.77 -3.26
C PHE A 104 -7.54 -3.84 -3.94
N PHE A 105 -8.70 -4.16 -3.34
CA PHE A 105 -9.63 -5.12 -3.92
C PHE A 105 -10.10 -4.68 -5.32
N THR A 106 -10.56 -3.45 -5.45
CA THR A 106 -11.02 -2.91 -6.72
C THR A 106 -9.89 -2.87 -7.75
N LEU A 107 -8.66 -2.48 -7.35
CA LEU A 107 -7.49 -2.47 -8.23
C LEU A 107 -7.19 -3.87 -8.80
N THR A 108 -7.34 -4.92 -8.00
CA THR A 108 -6.97 -6.30 -8.38
C THR A 108 -8.09 -7.07 -9.07
N HIS A 109 -9.37 -6.67 -8.89
CA HIS A 109 -10.54 -7.40 -9.40
C HIS A 109 -11.24 -6.75 -10.59
N CYS A 110 -10.89 -5.52 -10.97
CA CYS A 110 -11.53 -4.84 -12.10
C CYS A 110 -10.99 -5.23 -13.48
N GLY A 111 -10.07 -6.19 -13.55
CA GLY A 111 -9.57 -6.76 -14.80
C GLY A 111 -8.60 -5.86 -15.57
N ASP A 112 -7.99 -4.87 -14.92
CA ASP A 112 -6.89 -4.10 -15.50
C ASP A 112 -5.56 -4.82 -15.31
N SER A 113 -4.65 -4.73 -16.28
CA SER A 113 -3.34 -5.39 -16.24
C SER A 113 -2.25 -4.58 -15.53
N LEU A 114 -2.48 -3.29 -15.29
CA LEU A 114 -1.46 -2.39 -14.74
C LEU A 114 -0.91 -2.85 -13.38
N PRO A 115 -1.74 -3.29 -12.41
CA PRO A 115 -1.24 -3.70 -11.09
C PRO A 115 -0.35 -4.94 -11.12
N TYR A 116 -0.34 -5.70 -12.22
CA TYR A 116 0.55 -6.85 -12.41
C TYR A 116 1.89 -6.47 -13.06
N GLN A 117 2.03 -5.23 -13.54
CA GLN A 117 3.19 -4.77 -14.32
C GLN A 117 4.12 -3.88 -13.53
N ILE A 118 3.62 -3.21 -12.49
CA ILE A 118 4.38 -2.27 -11.66
C ILE A 118 4.25 -2.64 -10.18
N PRO A 119 5.23 -2.29 -9.33
CA PRO A 119 5.14 -2.53 -7.89
C PRO A 119 3.88 -1.92 -7.26
N VAL A 120 3.28 -2.66 -6.34
CA VAL A 120 2.13 -2.21 -5.55
C VAL A 120 2.46 -2.32 -4.07
N VAL A 121 2.30 -1.23 -3.34
CA VAL A 121 2.41 -1.20 -1.88
C VAL A 121 1.03 -1.00 -1.28
N VAL A 122 0.67 -1.88 -0.36
CA VAL A 122 -0.63 -1.84 0.32
C VAL A 122 -0.49 -1.37 1.75
N SER A 123 -1.43 -0.55 2.22
CA SER A 123 -1.45 -0.05 3.59
C SER A 123 -2.86 -0.17 4.18
N GLY A 124 -2.93 -0.73 5.39
CA GLY A 124 -4.18 -0.81 6.15
C GLY A 124 -5.18 -1.83 5.63
N ILE A 125 -4.73 -2.90 4.98
CA ILE A 125 -5.59 -4.03 4.61
C ILE A 125 -5.93 -4.83 5.86
N LYS A 126 -7.20 -5.05 6.09
CA LYS A 126 -7.75 -5.84 7.21
C LYS A 126 -8.12 -7.27 6.80
N TYR A 127 -8.54 -7.43 5.55
CA TYR A 127 -9.04 -8.70 5.00
C TYR A 127 -8.22 -9.11 3.77
N PRO A 128 -6.97 -9.58 3.97
CA PRO A 128 -6.11 -9.98 2.86
C PRO A 128 -6.64 -11.26 2.18
N ASP A 129 -6.85 -11.23 0.88
CA ASP A 129 -7.02 -12.45 0.08
C ASP A 129 -5.64 -13.01 -0.27
N GLU A 130 -5.23 -14.09 0.42
CA GLU A 130 -3.93 -14.74 0.23
C GLU A 130 -3.70 -15.16 -1.22
N ARG A 131 -4.75 -15.58 -1.94
CA ARG A 131 -4.65 -15.97 -3.36
C ARG A 131 -4.25 -14.81 -4.27
N VAL A 132 -4.59 -13.57 -3.91
CA VAL A 132 -4.16 -12.38 -4.65
C VAL A 132 -2.68 -12.16 -4.44
N PHE A 133 -2.19 -12.26 -3.20
CA PHE A 133 -0.77 -12.10 -2.89
C PHE A 133 0.10 -13.19 -3.52
N GLU A 134 -0.37 -14.44 -3.57
CA GLU A 134 0.32 -15.54 -4.27
C GLU A 134 0.48 -15.28 -5.78
N ARG A 135 -0.53 -14.68 -6.41
CA ARG A 135 -0.53 -14.39 -7.86
C ARG A 135 0.18 -13.09 -8.23
N MET A 136 0.44 -12.22 -7.25
CA MET A 136 1.02 -10.89 -7.47
C MET A 136 2.31 -10.71 -6.65
N PRO A 137 3.45 -11.28 -7.12
CA PRO A 137 4.72 -11.19 -6.39
C PRO A 137 5.28 -9.76 -6.30
N ASN A 138 4.71 -8.84 -7.05
CA ASN A 138 5.04 -7.41 -7.04
C ASN A 138 4.24 -6.60 -6.01
N VAL A 139 3.45 -7.26 -5.15
CA VAL A 139 2.70 -6.64 -4.05
C VAL A 139 3.46 -6.81 -2.74
N SER A 140 3.59 -5.74 -1.98
CA SER A 140 4.09 -5.75 -0.60
C SER A 140 3.36 -4.72 0.25
N GLY A 141 3.56 -4.75 1.57
CA GLY A 141 3.01 -3.73 2.46
C GLY A 141 2.59 -4.26 3.82
N TYR A 142 1.63 -3.58 4.44
CA TYR A 142 1.19 -3.83 5.81
C TYR A 142 -0.26 -4.27 5.87
N VAL A 143 -0.49 -5.39 6.53
CA VAL A 143 -1.81 -5.93 6.85
C VAL A 143 -2.13 -5.62 8.32
N SER A 144 -3.30 -5.03 8.56
CA SER A 144 -3.81 -4.73 9.90
C SER A 144 -4.95 -5.68 10.23
N LYS A 145 -4.61 -6.85 10.77
CA LYS A 145 -5.61 -7.86 11.11
C LYS A 145 -6.41 -7.45 12.34
N THR A 146 -7.73 -7.42 12.21
CA THR A 146 -8.63 -7.25 13.36
C THR A 146 -8.85 -8.61 14.01
N ASP A 147 -8.48 -8.74 15.27
CA ASP A 147 -8.71 -9.95 16.05
C ASP A 147 -10.03 -9.83 16.80
N PHE A 148 -11.08 -10.42 16.23
CA PHE A 148 -12.43 -10.40 16.81
C PHE A 148 -12.52 -11.18 18.12
N ASP A 149 -11.73 -12.23 18.30
CA ASP A 149 -11.75 -13.02 19.54
C ASP A 149 -11.24 -12.19 20.72
N VAL A 150 -10.15 -11.43 20.50
CA VAL A 150 -9.63 -10.50 21.51
C VAL A 150 -10.63 -9.38 21.83
N LEU A 151 -11.35 -8.87 20.83
CA LEU A 151 -12.36 -7.84 21.04
C LEU A 151 -13.56 -8.37 21.82
N LEU A 152 -14.03 -9.57 21.50
CA LEU A 152 -15.12 -10.24 22.21
C LEU A 152 -14.75 -10.57 23.65
N ASP A 153 -13.56 -11.11 23.87
CA ASP A 153 -13.02 -11.36 25.21
C ASP A 153 -12.96 -10.07 26.05
N ALA A 154 -12.49 -8.98 25.46
CA ALA A 154 -12.45 -7.69 26.12
C ALA A 154 -13.86 -7.19 26.48
N ALA A 155 -14.83 -7.31 25.57
CA ALA A 155 -16.21 -6.94 25.81
C ALA A 155 -16.85 -7.73 26.94
N VAL A 156 -16.63 -9.05 26.97
CA VAL A 156 -17.13 -9.94 28.06
C VAL A 156 -16.50 -9.58 29.40
N ARG A 157 -15.22 -9.27 29.45
CA ARG A 157 -14.53 -8.83 30.68
C ARG A 157 -15.02 -7.47 31.17
N MET A 158 -15.30 -6.55 30.28
CA MET A 158 -15.81 -5.21 30.63
C MET A 158 -17.26 -5.26 31.08
N PHE A 159 -18.06 -6.19 30.56
CA PHE A 159 -19.50 -6.28 30.81
C PHE A 159 -19.94 -7.71 31.20
N PRO A 160 -19.44 -8.28 32.32
CA PRO A 160 -19.62 -9.71 32.64
C PRO A 160 -21.08 -10.08 32.93
N SER A 161 -21.94 -9.13 33.22
CA SER A 161 -23.37 -9.39 33.46
C SER A 161 -24.21 -9.38 32.18
N ARG A 162 -23.66 -9.01 31.02
CA ARG A 162 -24.36 -8.98 29.75
C ARG A 162 -24.31 -10.38 29.11
N ARG A 163 -25.43 -10.80 28.52
CA ARG A 163 -25.58 -12.12 27.87
C ARG A 163 -25.86 -12.04 26.38
N GLU A 164 -26.05 -10.83 25.89
CA GLU A 164 -26.37 -10.56 24.48
C GLU A 164 -25.37 -9.58 23.90
N LEU A 165 -24.91 -9.86 22.71
CA LEU A 165 -24.09 -9.01 21.85
C LEU A 165 -24.88 -8.71 20.59
N VAL A 166 -24.98 -7.43 20.25
CA VAL A 166 -25.59 -7.00 18.98
C VAL A 166 -24.49 -6.53 18.05
N CYS A 167 -24.35 -7.23 16.92
CA CYS A 167 -23.45 -6.79 15.85
C CYS A 167 -24.22 -5.93 14.85
N LEU A 168 -23.72 -4.73 14.58
CA LEU A 168 -24.24 -3.88 13.52
C LEU A 168 -23.26 -3.92 12.35
N SER A 169 -23.73 -4.30 11.19
CA SER A 169 -22.97 -4.26 9.94
C SER A 169 -23.81 -3.62 8.83
N ASP A 170 -23.14 -3.09 7.84
CA ASP A 170 -23.76 -2.61 6.62
C ASP A 170 -23.60 -3.65 5.49
N SER A 171 -24.03 -3.32 4.28
CA SER A 171 -23.87 -4.17 3.09
C SER A 171 -22.62 -3.79 2.28
N SER A 172 -21.69 -3.08 2.86
CA SER A 172 -20.42 -2.73 2.19
C SER A 172 -19.54 -3.98 2.02
N PHE A 173 -18.57 -3.89 1.13
CA PHE A 173 -17.60 -4.96 0.88
C PHE A 173 -16.94 -5.51 2.16
N LEU A 174 -16.71 -4.64 3.15
CA LEU A 174 -16.07 -5.01 4.41
C LEU A 174 -17.00 -5.73 5.39
N SER A 175 -18.30 -5.80 5.11
CA SER A 175 -19.32 -6.42 5.96
C SER A 175 -19.82 -7.77 5.41
N LEU A 176 -19.31 -8.18 4.25
CA LEU A 176 -19.59 -9.47 3.61
C LEU A 176 -18.50 -10.49 3.91
#